data_14b631f55d57226f9cd382104b9e21f9
#
_entry.id   14b631f55d57226f9cd382104b9e21f9
#
_cell.length_a   1.000
_cell.length_b   1.000
_cell.length_c   1.000
_cell.angle_alpha   90.00
_cell.angle_beta   90.00
_cell.angle_gamma   90.00
#
_symmetry.space_group_name_H-M   'P 1'
#
loop_
_entity.id
_entity.type
_entity.pdbx_description
1 polymer ?
#
loop_
_entity_poly.entity_id
_entity_poly.type
_entity_poly.pdbx_seq_one_letter_code
_entity_poly.pdbx_strand_id
1 'polypeptide(L)'
;MFEADYARTELAVTTPGTDMVCQRGWYSSTDFWSPELFDMYVVPQLRKLTALAHKHRRKFAYVMTTGVEMLGPRLADAGVDVLYFVDPVLDKLSCRKAAELFGDRMTIVGGLNSNTLVEYNNQKIRDEVREAMDVLGPTNRFILHPVDSLFPDVPWESVACMIDAWKDYQ
;
A
#
# COMPACT_ATOMS: atom_id res chain seq x y z
N MET A 1 -15.46 17.30 -6.46
CA MET A 1 -14.95 15.97 -6.10
C MET A 1 -14.17 16.02 -4.78
N PHE A 2 -13.15 16.86 -4.63
CA PHE A 2 -12.39 16.98 -3.37
C PHE A 2 -13.25 17.31 -2.13
N GLU A 3 -14.22 18.21 -2.22
CA GLU A 3 -15.12 18.55 -1.11
C GLU A 3 -15.90 17.33 -0.61
N ALA A 4 -16.34 16.47 -1.53
CA ALA A 4 -17.01 15.21 -1.16
C ALA A 4 -16.07 14.23 -0.47
N ASP A 5 -14.82 14.13 -0.92
CA ASP A 5 -13.81 13.26 -0.30
C ASP A 5 -13.42 13.79 1.10
N TYR A 6 -13.33 15.11 1.24
CA TYR A 6 -13.09 15.75 2.54
C TYR A 6 -14.24 15.47 3.53
N ALA A 7 -15.50 15.68 3.11
CA ALA A 7 -16.67 15.42 3.95
C ALA A 7 -16.79 13.92 4.34
N ARG A 8 -16.49 13.01 3.42
CA ARG A 8 -16.45 11.56 3.71
C ARG A 8 -15.37 11.22 4.74
N THR A 9 -14.18 11.80 4.57
CA THR A 9 -13.07 11.60 5.49
C THR A 9 -13.42 12.16 6.88
N GLU A 10 -14.04 13.35 6.95
CA GLU A 10 -14.49 13.95 8.20
C GLU A 10 -15.51 13.07 8.93
N LEU A 11 -16.50 12.55 8.21
CA LEU A 11 -17.47 11.61 8.76
C LEU A 11 -16.76 10.33 9.28
N ALA A 12 -15.87 9.76 8.49
CA ALA A 12 -15.16 8.54 8.86
C ALA A 12 -14.29 8.72 10.11
N VAL A 13 -13.47 9.78 10.18
CA VAL A 13 -12.56 10.01 11.32
C VAL A 13 -13.29 10.35 12.62
N THR A 14 -14.51 10.87 12.53
CA THR A 14 -15.36 11.16 13.69
C THR A 14 -16.21 9.97 14.13
N THR A 15 -16.29 8.92 13.31
CA THR A 15 -17.06 7.71 13.65
C THR A 15 -16.32 6.90 14.72
N PRO A 16 -16.99 6.51 15.82
CA PRO A 16 -16.40 5.67 16.86
C PRO A 16 -15.90 4.31 16.30
N GLY A 17 -14.73 3.87 16.75
CA GLY A 17 -14.13 2.60 16.31
C GLY A 17 -13.35 2.68 15.00
N THR A 18 -13.26 3.84 14.37
CA THR A 18 -12.37 4.02 13.20
C THR A 18 -10.95 4.26 13.69
N ASP A 19 -10.00 3.42 13.30
CA ASP A 19 -8.57 3.60 13.58
C ASP A 19 -7.81 4.21 12.39
N MET A 20 -8.28 3.91 11.17
CA MET A 20 -7.66 4.34 9.94
C MET A 20 -8.70 4.67 8.88
N VAL A 21 -8.42 5.68 8.07
CA VAL A 21 -9.17 5.99 6.84
C VAL A 21 -8.29 5.71 5.64
N CYS A 22 -8.91 5.23 4.55
CA CYS A 22 -8.19 4.86 3.34
C CYS A 22 -8.76 5.58 2.13
N GLN A 23 -7.89 6.25 1.36
CA GLN A 23 -8.24 6.80 0.06
C GLN A 23 -7.70 5.92 -1.07
N ARG A 24 -8.57 5.59 -2.01
CA ARG A 24 -8.24 4.84 -3.21
C ARG A 24 -7.76 5.78 -4.31
N GLY A 25 -6.45 5.84 -4.52
CA GLY A 25 -5.81 6.63 -5.57
C GLY A 25 -5.48 5.83 -6.84
N TRP A 26 -6.35 4.89 -7.26
CA TRP A 26 -6.13 3.98 -8.40
C TRP A 26 -5.66 4.67 -9.68
N TYR A 27 -6.22 5.84 -9.97
CA TYR A 27 -5.90 6.62 -11.15
C TYR A 27 -4.94 7.78 -10.85
N SER A 28 -4.35 7.81 -9.66
CA SER A 28 -3.37 8.83 -9.26
C SER A 28 -1.94 8.27 -9.35
N SER A 29 -1.65 7.58 -10.43
CA SER A 29 -0.35 6.96 -10.73
C SER A 29 0.34 7.67 -11.87
N THR A 30 1.59 7.30 -12.15
CA THR A 30 2.35 7.85 -13.28
C THR A 30 1.79 7.49 -14.64
N ASP A 31 0.84 6.55 -14.73
CA ASP A 31 0.13 6.25 -15.97
C ASP A 31 -0.83 7.37 -16.38
N PHE A 32 -1.27 8.21 -15.43
CA PHE A 32 -2.26 9.25 -15.63
C PHE A 32 -1.74 10.64 -15.28
N TRP A 33 -0.71 10.76 -14.44
CA TRP A 33 -0.23 12.01 -13.88
C TRP A 33 1.28 12.15 -14.04
N SER A 34 1.75 13.27 -14.59
CA SER A 34 3.15 13.62 -14.39
C SER A 34 3.41 14.00 -12.94
N PRO A 35 4.65 13.89 -12.44
CA PRO A 35 5.00 14.31 -11.09
C PRO A 35 4.59 15.75 -10.77
N GLU A 36 4.73 16.67 -11.76
CA GLU A 36 4.38 18.08 -11.61
C GLU A 36 2.87 18.28 -11.43
N LEU A 37 2.04 17.56 -12.20
CA LEU A 37 0.58 17.60 -12.06
C LEU A 37 0.13 16.97 -10.76
N PHE A 38 0.79 15.88 -10.34
CA PHE A 38 0.55 15.24 -9.05
C PHE A 38 0.84 16.21 -7.90
N ASP A 39 1.98 16.92 -7.96
CA ASP A 39 2.36 17.92 -6.97
C ASP A 39 1.39 19.11 -6.95
N MET A 40 0.89 19.50 -8.10
CA MET A 40 -0.01 20.66 -8.24
C MET A 40 -1.44 20.35 -7.75
N TYR A 41 -1.96 19.18 -8.05
CA TYR A 41 -3.40 18.87 -7.84
C TYR A 41 -3.67 17.82 -6.75
N VAL A 42 -2.82 16.81 -6.59
CA VAL A 42 -3.07 15.69 -5.67
C VAL A 42 -2.47 15.96 -4.30
N VAL A 43 -1.20 16.33 -4.24
CA VAL A 43 -0.48 16.55 -2.95
C VAL A 43 -1.16 17.57 -2.04
N PRO A 44 -1.67 18.74 -2.52
CA PRO A 44 -2.35 19.69 -1.63
C PRO A 44 -3.65 19.14 -1.04
N GLN A 45 -4.35 18.28 -1.78
CA GLN A 45 -5.57 17.63 -1.31
C GLN A 45 -5.24 16.56 -0.26
N LEU A 46 -4.22 15.73 -0.53
CA LEU A 46 -3.76 14.72 0.41
C LEU A 46 -3.33 15.34 1.75
N ARG A 47 -2.56 16.43 1.72
CA ARG A 47 -2.16 17.13 2.95
C ARG A 47 -3.33 17.58 3.81
N LYS A 48 -4.44 18.00 3.20
CA LYS A 48 -5.65 18.36 3.95
C LYS A 48 -6.33 17.14 4.57
N LEU A 49 -6.38 16.02 3.84
CA LEU A 49 -7.01 14.79 4.31
C LEU A 49 -6.19 14.10 5.41
N THR A 50 -4.87 14.04 5.24
CA THR A 50 -3.97 13.48 6.26
C THR A 50 -3.99 14.33 7.53
N ALA A 51 -3.93 15.67 7.39
CA ALA A 51 -4.05 16.58 8.54
C ALA A 51 -5.38 16.41 9.28
N LEU A 52 -6.48 16.21 8.56
CA LEU A 52 -7.78 15.93 9.14
C LEU A 52 -7.78 14.61 9.93
N ALA A 53 -7.24 13.54 9.35
CA ALA A 53 -7.12 12.25 10.02
C ALA A 53 -6.26 12.35 11.30
N HIS A 54 -5.10 12.97 11.20
CA HIS A 54 -4.19 13.16 12.33
C HIS A 54 -4.76 14.03 13.45
N LYS A 55 -5.54 15.07 13.11
CA LYS A 55 -6.29 15.89 14.09
C LYS A 55 -7.20 15.01 14.97
N HIS A 56 -7.77 13.95 14.40
CA HIS A 56 -8.62 12.99 15.10
C HIS A 56 -7.84 11.76 15.60
N ARG A 57 -6.50 11.78 15.56
CA ARG A 57 -5.62 10.68 15.97
C ARG A 57 -5.86 9.39 15.18
N ARG A 58 -6.26 9.51 13.91
CA ARG A 58 -6.48 8.40 12.99
C ARG A 58 -5.33 8.30 11.99
N LYS A 59 -5.04 7.09 11.54
CA LYS A 59 -4.09 6.85 10.48
C LYS A 59 -4.70 7.12 9.12
N PHE A 60 -3.87 7.52 8.16
CA PHE A 60 -4.30 7.73 6.79
C PHE A 60 -3.56 6.78 5.85
N ALA A 61 -4.32 5.92 5.15
CA ALA A 61 -3.80 5.01 4.15
C ALA A 61 -4.10 5.53 2.74
N TYR A 62 -3.18 5.26 1.82
CA TYR A 62 -3.34 5.61 0.41
C TYR A 62 -3.04 4.42 -0.49
N VAL A 63 -3.94 4.14 -1.43
CA VAL A 63 -3.77 3.07 -2.42
C VAL A 63 -3.21 3.68 -3.70
N MET A 64 -2.06 3.18 -4.15
CA MET A 64 -1.44 3.54 -5.43
C MET A 64 -0.94 2.25 -6.09
N THR A 65 -1.23 2.07 -7.38
CA THR A 65 -0.96 0.82 -8.09
C THR A 65 0.34 0.82 -8.87
N THR A 66 0.73 1.97 -9.43
CA THR A 66 1.95 2.12 -10.25
C THR A 66 2.60 3.47 -10.00
N GLY A 67 3.89 3.58 -10.31
CA GLY A 67 4.69 4.79 -10.11
C GLY A 67 5.04 5.09 -8.65
N VAL A 68 4.98 4.08 -7.80
CA VAL A 68 5.21 4.21 -6.35
C VAL A 68 6.64 4.68 -6.06
N GLU A 69 7.64 4.22 -6.80
CA GLU A 69 9.02 4.70 -6.62
C GLU A 69 9.13 6.23 -6.80
N MET A 70 8.45 6.76 -7.79
CA MET A 70 8.52 8.18 -8.14
C MET A 70 7.61 9.05 -7.27
N LEU A 71 6.39 8.62 -7.01
CA LEU A 71 5.37 9.41 -6.32
C LEU A 71 5.30 9.14 -4.80
N GLY A 72 5.77 7.98 -4.35
CA GLY A 72 5.70 7.57 -2.95
C GLY A 72 6.38 8.53 -1.96
N PRO A 73 7.56 9.12 -2.25
CA PRO A 73 8.15 10.13 -1.38
C PRO A 73 7.22 11.34 -1.16
N ARG A 74 6.45 11.73 -2.18
CA ARG A 74 5.44 12.82 -2.10
C ARG A 74 4.28 12.46 -1.18
N LEU A 75 3.87 11.18 -1.19
CA LEU A 75 2.84 10.67 -0.29
C LEU A 75 3.31 10.74 1.17
N ALA A 76 4.54 10.32 1.44
CA ALA A 76 5.15 10.42 2.76
C ALA A 76 5.26 11.88 3.23
N ASP A 77 5.68 12.81 2.34
CA ASP A 77 5.75 14.25 2.62
C ASP A 77 4.36 14.90 2.80
N ALA A 78 3.33 14.29 2.24
CA ALA A 78 1.94 14.69 2.44
C ALA A 78 1.32 14.14 3.74
N GLY A 79 2.04 13.29 4.49
CA GLY A 79 1.60 12.75 5.77
C GLY A 79 0.83 11.43 5.67
N VAL A 80 0.97 10.68 4.57
CA VAL A 80 0.42 9.33 4.46
C VAL A 80 1.13 8.41 5.44
N ASP A 81 0.39 7.65 6.25
CA ASP A 81 0.92 6.71 7.24
C ASP A 81 1.10 5.30 6.67
N VAL A 82 0.23 4.90 5.74
CA VAL A 82 0.18 3.53 5.19
C VAL A 82 0.09 3.58 3.68
N LEU A 83 1.04 2.95 3.00
CA LEU A 83 1.10 2.87 1.55
C LEU A 83 0.64 1.48 1.07
N TYR A 84 -0.46 1.43 0.34
CA TYR A 84 -0.94 0.31 -0.48
C TYR A 84 -0.64 0.67 -1.94
N PHE A 85 -0.20 -0.12 -2.77
CA PHE A 85 0.32 -1.46 -2.83
C PHE A 85 1.79 -1.43 -3.26
N VAL A 86 2.70 -1.98 -2.49
CA VAL A 86 4.08 -2.18 -2.97
C VAL A 86 4.12 -3.47 -3.77
N ASP A 87 4.34 -3.34 -5.07
CA ASP A 87 4.25 -4.43 -6.05
C ASP A 87 5.58 -4.64 -6.77
N PRO A 88 6.30 -5.74 -6.47
CA PRO A 88 7.54 -6.05 -7.16
C PRO A 88 7.36 -6.50 -8.62
N VAL A 89 6.16 -6.87 -9.04
CA VAL A 89 5.87 -7.42 -10.37
C VAL A 89 5.38 -6.34 -11.34
N LEU A 90 4.24 -5.71 -11.06
CA LEU A 90 3.63 -4.74 -11.99
C LEU A 90 4.30 -3.37 -11.92
N ASP A 91 4.52 -2.85 -10.72
CA ASP A 91 5.22 -1.56 -10.52
C ASP A 91 6.76 -1.71 -10.59
N LYS A 92 7.25 -2.94 -10.57
CA LYS A 92 8.69 -3.28 -10.57
C LYS A 92 9.46 -2.67 -9.40
N LEU A 93 8.77 -2.30 -8.36
CA LEU A 93 9.36 -1.79 -7.14
C LEU A 93 9.78 -2.95 -6.23
N SER A 94 11.06 -3.27 -6.21
CA SER A 94 11.57 -4.35 -5.35
C SER A 94 11.32 -4.06 -3.86
N CYS A 95 11.15 -5.12 -3.06
CA CYS A 95 11.00 -5.00 -1.61
C CYS A 95 12.16 -4.21 -0.98
N ARG A 96 13.40 -4.42 -1.44
CA ARG A 96 14.58 -3.67 -0.98
C ARG A 96 14.46 -2.18 -1.24
N LYS A 97 14.08 -1.80 -2.46
CA LYS A 97 13.92 -0.40 -2.82
C LYS A 97 12.79 0.27 -2.05
N ALA A 98 11.69 -0.46 -1.83
CA ALA A 98 10.59 0.01 -1.01
C ALA A 98 11.01 0.23 0.46
N ALA A 99 11.79 -0.70 1.04
CA ALA A 99 12.34 -0.55 2.38
C ALA A 99 13.24 0.70 2.50
N GLU A 100 14.12 0.92 1.51
CA GLU A 100 15.02 2.09 1.48
C GLU A 100 14.26 3.43 1.39
N LEU A 101 13.19 3.48 0.60
CA LEU A 101 12.45 4.71 0.34
C LEU A 101 11.43 5.04 1.44
N PHE A 102 10.83 4.04 2.04
CA PHE A 102 9.62 4.21 2.86
C PHE A 102 9.67 3.53 4.22
N GLY A 103 10.61 2.61 4.45
CA GLY A 103 10.60 1.72 5.62
C GLY A 103 10.66 2.42 6.99
N ASP A 104 11.17 3.63 7.04
CA ASP A 104 11.21 4.48 8.23
C ASP A 104 10.05 5.50 8.30
N ARG A 105 9.32 5.68 7.21
CA ARG A 105 8.35 6.77 7.04
C ARG A 105 6.90 6.30 7.01
N MET A 106 6.60 5.20 6.33
CA MET A 106 5.25 4.68 6.13
C MET A 106 5.19 3.18 6.44
N THR A 107 4.03 2.69 6.84
CA THR A 107 3.77 1.26 6.84
C THR A 107 3.54 0.81 5.40
N ILE A 108 4.30 -0.19 4.96
CA ILE A 108 4.23 -0.76 3.61
C ILE A 108 3.26 -1.93 3.63
N VAL A 109 2.31 -1.95 2.69
CA VAL A 109 1.38 -3.07 2.48
C VAL A 109 1.57 -3.61 1.08
N GLY A 110 1.87 -4.89 0.96
CA GLY A 110 2.16 -5.53 -0.34
C GLY A 110 3.18 -6.65 -0.23
N GLY A 111 4.14 -6.65 -1.16
CA GLY A 111 5.29 -7.57 -1.16
C GLY A 111 5.07 -8.88 -1.91
N LEU A 112 3.84 -9.21 -2.28
CA LEU A 112 3.48 -10.38 -3.08
C LEU A 112 2.50 -9.97 -4.18
N ASN A 113 2.65 -10.50 -5.40
CA ASN A 113 1.70 -10.23 -6.48
C ASN A 113 0.62 -11.30 -6.57
N SER A 114 -0.64 -10.91 -6.80
CA SER A 114 -1.76 -11.84 -6.92
C SER A 114 -1.63 -12.81 -8.11
N ASN A 115 -0.96 -12.41 -9.19
CA ASN A 115 -0.71 -13.32 -10.32
C ASN A 115 0.16 -14.52 -9.91
N THR A 116 1.08 -14.35 -8.97
CA THR A 116 1.86 -15.47 -8.41
C THR A 116 0.97 -16.50 -7.73
N LEU A 117 -0.12 -16.06 -7.11
CA LEU A 117 -1.10 -16.98 -6.51
C LEU A 117 -1.93 -17.71 -7.57
N VAL A 118 -2.28 -17.03 -8.67
CA VAL A 118 -3.00 -17.64 -9.80
C VAL A 118 -2.17 -18.71 -10.49
N GLU A 119 -0.85 -18.52 -10.62
CA GLU A 119 0.07 -19.50 -11.24
C GLU A 119 0.14 -20.83 -10.50
N TYR A 120 -0.35 -20.93 -9.28
CA TYR A 120 -0.35 -22.15 -8.45
C TYR A 120 1.03 -22.80 -8.29
N ASN A 121 2.06 -21.99 -8.10
CA ASN A 121 3.43 -22.44 -7.88
C ASN A 121 3.84 -22.21 -6.42
N ASN A 122 3.70 -23.25 -5.60
CA ASN A 122 3.99 -23.17 -4.16
C ASN A 122 5.42 -22.73 -3.85
N GLN A 123 6.40 -23.13 -4.65
CA GLN A 123 7.79 -22.72 -4.41
C GLN A 123 7.96 -21.22 -4.66
N LYS A 124 7.41 -20.71 -5.77
CA LYS A 124 7.44 -19.28 -6.09
C LYS A 124 6.73 -18.44 -5.01
N ILE A 125 5.56 -18.90 -4.55
CA ILE A 125 4.81 -18.24 -3.46
C ILE A 125 5.67 -18.14 -2.20
N ARG A 126 6.30 -19.25 -1.77
CA ARG A 126 7.17 -19.27 -0.59
C ARG A 126 8.39 -18.38 -0.74
N ASP A 127 8.99 -18.35 -1.92
CA ASP A 127 10.17 -17.53 -2.18
C ASP A 127 9.83 -16.02 -2.17
N GLU A 128 8.70 -15.60 -2.75
CA GLU A 128 8.25 -14.22 -2.69
C GLU A 128 7.86 -13.81 -1.26
N VAL A 129 7.16 -14.66 -0.51
CA VAL A 129 6.84 -14.40 0.91
C VAL A 129 8.12 -14.25 1.72
N ARG A 130 9.10 -15.14 1.51
CA ARG A 130 10.40 -15.08 2.20
C ARG A 130 11.12 -13.77 1.89
N GLU A 131 11.23 -13.39 0.61
CA GLU A 131 11.86 -12.13 0.22
C GLU A 131 11.18 -10.92 0.89
N ALA A 132 9.85 -10.87 0.84
CA ALA A 132 9.10 -9.79 1.46
C ALA A 132 9.32 -9.73 2.98
N MET A 133 9.26 -10.86 3.67
CA MET A 133 9.43 -10.92 5.12
C MET A 133 10.87 -10.61 5.54
N ASP A 134 11.88 -11.13 4.84
CA ASP A 134 13.29 -10.89 5.16
C ASP A 134 13.72 -9.44 4.92
N VAL A 135 13.13 -8.79 3.93
CA VAL A 135 13.50 -7.41 3.52
C VAL A 135 12.64 -6.35 4.18
N LEU A 136 11.32 -6.53 4.19
CA LEU A 136 10.38 -5.55 4.72
C LEU A 136 10.05 -5.75 6.20
N GLY A 137 10.09 -7.00 6.69
CA GLY A 137 9.83 -7.33 8.10
C GLY A 137 10.67 -6.52 9.09
N PRO A 138 12.01 -6.40 8.90
CA PRO A 138 12.88 -5.63 9.79
C PRO A 138 12.55 -4.14 9.91
N THR A 139 11.75 -3.58 9.00
CA THR A 139 11.29 -2.18 9.10
C THR A 139 10.32 -1.98 10.27
N ASN A 140 9.73 -3.06 10.80
CA ASN A 140 8.62 -3.05 11.78
C ASN A 140 7.41 -2.22 11.33
N ARG A 141 7.29 -2.00 10.01
CA ARG A 141 6.23 -1.24 9.34
C ARG A 141 5.82 -1.96 8.06
N PHE A 142 5.50 -3.25 8.18
CA PHE A 142 5.15 -4.08 7.05
C PHE A 142 3.92 -4.93 7.31
N ILE A 143 3.05 -5.03 6.31
CA ILE A 143 1.89 -5.93 6.26
C ILE A 143 1.98 -6.69 4.95
N LEU A 144 2.20 -8.01 5.03
CA LEU A 144 2.18 -8.87 3.85
C LEU A 144 0.77 -8.88 3.24
N HIS A 145 0.69 -8.59 1.96
CA HIS A 145 -0.57 -8.50 1.25
C HIS A 145 -0.38 -8.89 -0.23
N PRO A 146 -1.27 -9.70 -0.82
CA PRO A 146 -1.25 -9.95 -2.24
C PRO A 146 -1.76 -8.71 -3.00
N VAL A 147 -0.93 -8.18 -3.87
CA VAL A 147 -1.27 -7.05 -4.72
C VAL A 147 -1.82 -7.56 -6.06
N ASP A 148 -2.91 -7.18 -6.54
CA ASP A 148 -3.84 -6.10 -6.15
C ASP A 148 -4.93 -6.62 -5.18
N SER A 149 -5.53 -7.77 -5.48
CA SER A 149 -6.64 -8.39 -4.75
C SER A 149 -6.61 -9.91 -4.98
N LEU A 150 -7.30 -10.65 -4.14
CA LEU A 150 -7.58 -12.06 -4.43
C LEU A 150 -8.71 -12.14 -5.45
N PHE A 151 -8.40 -12.59 -6.65
CA PHE A 151 -9.38 -12.79 -7.72
C PHE A 151 -10.08 -14.13 -7.58
N PRO A 152 -11.28 -14.34 -8.21
CA PRO A 152 -12.03 -15.59 -8.10
C PRO A 152 -11.30 -16.83 -8.63
N ASP A 153 -10.32 -16.66 -9.50
CA ASP A 153 -9.50 -17.71 -10.09
C ASP A 153 -8.25 -18.07 -9.28
N VAL A 154 -7.99 -17.37 -8.16
CA VAL A 154 -6.90 -17.72 -7.24
C VAL A 154 -7.27 -19.02 -6.50
N PRO A 155 -6.49 -20.12 -6.65
CA PRO A 155 -6.73 -21.36 -5.90
C PRO A 155 -6.59 -21.13 -4.40
N TRP A 156 -7.48 -21.69 -3.61
CA TRP A 156 -7.40 -21.60 -2.15
C TRP A 156 -6.09 -22.18 -1.59
N GLU A 157 -5.56 -23.21 -2.22
CA GLU A 157 -4.29 -23.84 -1.88
C GLU A 157 -3.12 -22.88 -2.00
N SER A 158 -3.14 -21.94 -2.97
CA SER A 158 -2.14 -20.87 -3.08
C SER A 158 -2.23 -19.90 -1.92
N VAL A 159 -3.45 -19.53 -1.51
CA VAL A 159 -3.67 -18.67 -0.34
C VAL A 159 -3.19 -19.36 0.94
N ALA A 160 -3.53 -20.64 1.09
CA ALA A 160 -3.06 -21.44 2.23
C ALA A 160 -1.52 -21.52 2.26
N CYS A 161 -0.88 -21.75 1.10
CA CYS A 161 0.58 -21.79 0.98
C CYS A 161 1.21 -20.44 1.38
N MET A 162 0.63 -19.30 0.97
CA MET A 162 1.08 -17.98 1.38
C MET A 162 0.99 -17.79 2.90
N ILE A 163 -0.14 -18.18 3.50
CA ILE A 163 -0.36 -18.07 4.96
C ILE A 163 0.62 -18.96 5.71
N ASP A 164 0.85 -20.20 5.26
CA ASP A 164 1.77 -21.12 5.91
C ASP A 164 3.22 -20.63 5.79
N ALA A 165 3.62 -20.10 4.65
CA ALA A 165 4.94 -19.50 4.48
C ALA A 165 5.14 -18.27 5.40
N TRP A 166 4.10 -17.45 5.58
CA TRP A 166 4.15 -16.32 6.51
C TRP A 166 4.27 -16.78 7.98
N LYS A 167 3.61 -17.86 8.37
CA LYS A 167 3.69 -18.39 9.75
C LYS A 167 5.11 -18.82 10.15
N ASP A 168 5.98 -19.16 9.20
CA ASP A 168 7.37 -19.52 9.48
C ASP A 168 8.16 -18.33 10.08
N TYR A 169 7.57 -17.10 10.06
CA TYR A 169 8.14 -15.86 10.61
C TYR A 169 7.47 -15.35 11.92
N GLN A 170 6.64 -16.19 12.57
CA GLN A 170 5.91 -15.82 13.80
C GLN A 170 6.66 -16.16 15.10
#